data_951bb6cc9f37951b8227f69e2958a98d
#
_entry.id   951bb6cc9f37951b8227f69e2958a98d
#
_cell.length_a   1.000
_cell.length_b   1.000
_cell.length_c   1.000
_cell.angle_alpha   90.00
_cell.angle_beta   90.00
_cell.angle_gamma   90.00
#
_symmetry.space_group_name_H-M   'P 1'
#
loop_
_entity.id
_entity.type
_entity.pdbx_description
1 polymer ?
#
loop_
_entity_poly.entity_id
_entity_poly.type
_entity_poly.pdbx_seq_one_letter_code
_entity_poly.pdbx_strand_id
1 'polypeptide(L)'
;KLGGGSTSNIKGLTQASRNANDGISIAQTTEGALNEINNNLQRVRELSVQATNGTNSDSDLKSIQDEIQQRLEEIDRVSNQTQFNGVKVLSQDNQMKIQVGANDGETITIDLQKIDVKSLGLDGFNVNGGSTANPLASIDSALSKVDAVRSSLGAIQNRFDSAITNLGNTVT
;
A
#
# COMPACT_ATOMS: atom_id res chain seq x y z
N LYS A 1 -23.82 7.47 40.25
CA LYS A 1 -22.83 8.31 39.65
C LYS A 1 -21.68 7.52 39.01
N LEU A 2 -21.24 6.47 39.69
CA LEU A 2 -20.23 5.58 39.12
C LEU A 2 -20.73 4.97 37.81
N GLY A 3 -22.02 4.64 37.72
CA GLY A 3 -22.63 4.10 36.53
C GLY A 3 -22.54 5.01 35.32
N GLY A 4 -22.72 6.33 35.50
CA GLY A 4 -22.64 7.31 34.41
C GLY A 4 -21.25 7.41 33.82
N GLY A 5 -20.22 7.52 34.68
CA GLY A 5 -18.82 7.57 34.24
C GLY A 5 -18.37 6.28 33.58
N SER A 6 -18.73 5.13 34.16
CA SER A 6 -18.42 3.82 33.59
C SER A 6 -19.07 3.62 32.24
N THR A 7 -20.32 4.05 32.07
CA THR A 7 -21.03 3.93 30.79
C THR A 7 -20.36 4.76 29.71
N SER A 8 -20.00 6.01 29.99
CA SER A 8 -19.27 6.87 29.03
C SER A 8 -17.93 6.25 28.65
N ASN A 9 -17.18 5.71 29.60
CA ASN A 9 -15.90 5.08 29.35
C ASN A 9 -16.04 3.84 28.48
N ILE A 10 -17.04 2.99 28.77
CA ILE A 10 -17.30 1.78 27.98
C ILE A 10 -17.68 2.15 26.55
N LYS A 11 -18.51 3.18 26.33
CA LYS A 11 -18.86 3.66 24.99
C LYS A 11 -17.64 4.16 24.24
N GLY A 12 -16.76 4.89 24.92
CA GLY A 12 -15.49 5.36 24.35
C GLY A 12 -14.58 4.21 23.93
N LEU A 13 -14.47 3.18 24.77
CA LEU A 13 -13.68 1.99 24.50
C LEU A 13 -14.28 1.16 23.36
N THR A 14 -15.59 1.03 23.30
CA THR A 14 -16.29 0.35 22.19
C THR A 14 -16.03 1.06 20.86
N GLN A 15 -16.14 2.38 20.85
CA GLN A 15 -15.86 3.17 19.65
C GLN A 15 -14.38 3.05 19.23
N ALA A 16 -13.48 3.07 20.22
CA ALA A 16 -12.04 2.90 19.97
C ALA A 16 -11.75 1.53 19.34
N SER A 17 -12.42 0.47 19.80
CA SER A 17 -12.30 -0.87 19.23
C SER A 17 -12.79 -0.91 17.77
N ARG A 18 -13.92 -0.28 17.49
CA ARG A 18 -14.43 -0.16 16.11
C ARG A 18 -13.45 0.59 15.21
N ASN A 19 -12.91 1.71 15.72
CA ASN A 19 -11.92 2.49 14.98
C ASN A 19 -10.67 1.67 14.67
N ALA A 20 -10.18 0.90 15.64
CA ALA A 20 -9.03 0.04 15.46
C ALA A 20 -9.28 -1.03 14.40
N ASN A 21 -10.48 -1.63 14.40
CA ASN A 21 -10.87 -2.60 13.38
C ASN A 21 -10.95 -1.94 11.98
N ASP A 22 -11.45 -0.71 11.89
CA ASP A 22 -11.45 0.06 10.64
C ASP A 22 -10.02 0.31 10.17
N GLY A 23 -9.12 0.66 11.08
CA GLY A 23 -7.71 0.87 10.78
C GLY A 23 -7.05 -0.39 10.20
N ILE A 24 -7.34 -1.56 10.79
CA ILE A 24 -6.87 -2.85 10.27
C ILE A 24 -7.41 -3.06 8.85
N SER A 25 -8.69 -2.80 8.62
CA SER A 25 -9.32 -2.99 7.30
C SER A 25 -8.70 -2.07 6.25
N ILE A 26 -8.42 -0.83 6.59
CA ILE A 26 -7.73 0.12 5.69
C ILE A 26 -6.34 -0.41 5.34
N ALA A 27 -5.59 -0.86 6.35
CA ALA A 27 -4.25 -1.39 6.15
C ALA A 27 -4.26 -2.66 5.28
N GLN A 28 -5.20 -3.55 5.51
CA GLN A 28 -5.34 -4.80 4.74
C GLN A 28 -5.76 -4.51 3.29
N THR A 29 -6.69 -3.59 3.08
CA THR A 29 -7.11 -3.19 1.73
C THR A 29 -5.93 -2.60 0.95
N THR A 30 -5.16 -1.74 1.60
CA THR A 30 -3.97 -1.12 0.99
C THR A 30 -2.91 -2.17 0.69
N GLU A 31 -2.65 -3.08 1.63
CA GLU A 31 -1.68 -4.16 1.45
C GLU A 31 -2.07 -5.08 0.30
N GLY A 32 -3.36 -5.42 0.17
CA GLY A 32 -3.86 -6.24 -0.94
C GLY A 32 -3.60 -5.59 -2.29
N ALA A 33 -3.84 -4.29 -2.40
CA ALA A 33 -3.55 -3.53 -3.61
C ALA A 33 -2.04 -3.47 -3.90
N LEU A 34 -1.22 -3.29 -2.86
CA LEU A 34 0.23 -3.30 -3.02
C LEU A 34 0.75 -4.67 -3.46
N ASN A 35 0.11 -5.76 -3.06
CA ASN A 35 0.44 -7.10 -3.55
C ASN A 35 0.20 -7.21 -5.06
N GLU A 36 -0.89 -6.64 -5.57
CA GLU A 36 -1.15 -6.61 -7.01
C GLU A 36 -0.10 -5.77 -7.74
N ILE A 37 0.25 -4.61 -7.19
CA ILE A 37 1.30 -3.75 -7.76
C ILE A 37 2.62 -4.49 -7.78
N ASN A 38 2.97 -5.17 -6.69
CA ASN A 38 4.20 -5.97 -6.61
C ASN A 38 4.23 -7.06 -7.69
N ASN A 39 3.13 -7.77 -7.90
CA ASN A 39 3.05 -8.81 -8.93
C ASN A 39 3.27 -8.24 -10.33
N ASN A 40 2.70 -7.07 -10.62
CA ASN A 40 2.94 -6.40 -11.90
C ASN A 40 4.39 -5.93 -12.04
N LEU A 41 5.00 -5.43 -10.98
CA LEU A 41 6.42 -5.04 -10.99
C LEU A 41 7.34 -6.25 -11.22
N GLN A 42 7.04 -7.39 -10.60
CA GLN A 42 7.80 -8.64 -10.82
C GLN A 42 7.73 -9.06 -12.29
N ARG A 43 6.56 -8.96 -12.91
CA ARG A 43 6.41 -9.28 -14.33
C ARG A 43 7.18 -8.30 -15.21
N VAL A 44 7.15 -7.01 -14.88
CA VAL A 44 7.95 -6.01 -15.60
C VAL A 44 9.44 -6.35 -15.48
N ARG A 45 9.89 -6.80 -14.31
CA ARG A 45 11.26 -7.22 -14.12
C ARG A 45 11.64 -8.40 -15.01
N GLU A 46 10.80 -9.43 -15.06
CA GLU A 46 11.01 -10.59 -15.93
C GLU A 46 11.12 -10.17 -17.40
N LEU A 47 10.22 -9.32 -17.84
CA LEU A 47 10.20 -8.79 -19.21
C LEU A 47 11.46 -7.96 -19.51
N SER A 48 11.91 -7.19 -18.53
CA SER A 48 13.11 -6.37 -18.66
C SER A 48 14.36 -7.25 -18.79
N VAL A 49 14.42 -8.37 -18.08
CA VAL A 49 15.49 -9.36 -18.22
C VAL A 49 15.45 -9.98 -19.63
N GLN A 50 14.26 -10.37 -20.12
CA GLN A 50 14.11 -10.89 -21.47
C GLN A 50 14.60 -9.89 -22.52
N ALA A 51 14.35 -8.60 -22.32
CA ALA A 51 14.77 -7.56 -23.24
C ALA A 51 16.30 -7.42 -23.36
N THR A 52 17.07 -7.91 -22.38
CA THR A 52 18.53 -7.85 -22.42
C THR A 52 19.13 -8.91 -23.32
N ASN A 53 18.35 -9.91 -23.75
CA ASN A 53 18.84 -10.99 -24.60
C ASN A 53 19.12 -10.45 -26.03
N GLY A 54 20.37 -10.58 -26.48
CA GLY A 54 20.79 -10.07 -27.79
C GLY A 54 20.18 -10.80 -28.99
N THR A 55 19.48 -11.93 -28.76
CA THR A 55 18.79 -12.65 -29.83
C THR A 55 17.39 -12.11 -30.12
N ASN A 56 16.90 -11.12 -29.34
CA ASN A 56 15.61 -10.50 -29.61
C ASN A 56 15.64 -9.75 -30.96
N SER A 57 14.60 -9.96 -31.76
CA SER A 57 14.33 -9.11 -32.92
C SER A 57 13.71 -7.78 -32.48
N ASP A 58 13.63 -6.81 -33.39
CA ASP A 58 12.92 -5.55 -33.14
C ASP A 58 11.44 -5.82 -32.79
N SER A 59 10.83 -6.80 -33.45
CA SER A 59 9.45 -7.21 -33.18
C SER A 59 9.32 -7.81 -31.76
N ASP A 60 10.29 -8.62 -31.33
CA ASP A 60 10.31 -9.19 -29.99
C ASP A 60 10.40 -8.08 -28.93
N LEU A 61 11.30 -7.12 -29.12
CA LEU A 61 11.46 -5.99 -28.19
C LEU A 61 10.21 -5.14 -28.11
N LYS A 62 9.53 -4.92 -29.25
CA LYS A 62 8.27 -4.21 -29.27
C LYS A 62 7.20 -4.92 -28.48
N SER A 63 7.09 -6.24 -28.63
CA SER A 63 6.10 -7.05 -27.90
C SER A 63 6.36 -7.03 -26.39
N ILE A 64 7.64 -7.12 -26.00
CA ILE A 64 8.06 -7.03 -24.61
C ILE A 64 7.66 -5.67 -24.04
N GLN A 65 7.97 -4.58 -24.74
CA GLN A 65 7.63 -3.23 -24.28
C GLN A 65 6.12 -3.02 -24.21
N ASP A 66 5.36 -3.56 -25.15
CA ASP A 66 3.90 -3.45 -25.15
C ASP A 66 3.32 -4.15 -23.89
N GLU A 67 3.83 -5.31 -23.52
CA GLU A 67 3.38 -5.98 -22.30
C GLU A 67 3.81 -5.19 -21.05
N ILE A 68 5.03 -4.66 -21.02
CA ILE A 68 5.47 -3.80 -19.92
C ILE A 68 4.52 -2.61 -19.76
N GLN A 69 4.16 -1.97 -20.85
CA GLN A 69 3.23 -0.83 -20.83
C GLN A 69 1.88 -1.21 -20.23
N GLN A 70 1.34 -2.37 -20.59
CA GLN A 70 0.10 -2.88 -20.02
C GLN A 70 0.20 -3.10 -18.52
N ARG A 71 1.34 -3.63 -18.04
CA ARG A 71 1.56 -3.84 -16.61
C ARG A 71 1.66 -2.53 -15.85
N LEU A 72 2.32 -1.53 -16.42
CA LEU A 72 2.42 -0.20 -15.82
C LEU A 72 1.06 0.50 -15.76
N GLU A 73 0.25 0.38 -16.81
CA GLU A 73 -1.13 0.89 -16.81
C GLU A 73 -1.98 0.22 -15.74
N GLU A 74 -1.80 -1.08 -15.52
CA GLU A 74 -2.50 -1.82 -14.47
C GLU A 74 -2.10 -1.33 -13.08
N ILE A 75 -0.82 -1.01 -12.86
CA ILE A 75 -0.35 -0.42 -11.60
C ILE A 75 -1.10 0.90 -11.34
N ASP A 76 -1.19 1.77 -12.33
CA ASP A 76 -1.89 3.04 -12.19
C ASP A 76 -3.39 2.84 -11.96
N ARG A 77 -3.99 1.85 -12.62
CA ARG A 77 -5.40 1.52 -12.39
C ARG A 77 -5.65 1.09 -10.94
N VAL A 78 -4.83 0.18 -10.41
CA VAL A 78 -4.94 -0.29 -9.02
C VAL A 78 -4.74 0.88 -8.06
N SER A 79 -3.73 1.73 -8.29
CA SER A 79 -3.46 2.89 -7.46
C SER A 79 -4.66 3.86 -7.43
N ASN A 80 -5.25 4.14 -8.57
CA ASN A 80 -6.35 5.10 -8.68
C ASN A 80 -7.68 4.57 -8.18
N GLN A 81 -7.94 3.26 -8.29
CA GLN A 81 -9.24 2.68 -8.00
C GLN A 81 -9.37 2.14 -6.58
N THR A 82 -8.27 1.80 -5.92
CA THR A 82 -8.32 1.23 -4.58
C THR A 82 -8.80 2.26 -3.56
N GLN A 83 -9.86 1.90 -2.85
CA GLN A 83 -10.42 2.77 -1.82
C GLN A 83 -11.02 1.92 -0.69
N PHE A 84 -11.16 2.55 0.47
CA PHE A 84 -11.87 1.97 1.61
C PHE A 84 -12.88 3.01 2.09
N ASN A 85 -14.18 2.69 1.99
CA ASN A 85 -15.28 3.60 2.37
C ASN A 85 -15.15 5.00 1.74
N GLY A 86 -14.78 5.04 0.46
CA GLY A 86 -14.61 6.29 -0.28
C GLY A 86 -13.26 6.98 -0.08
N VAL A 87 -12.39 6.46 0.78
CA VAL A 87 -11.06 7.01 1.01
C VAL A 87 -10.07 6.33 0.07
N LYS A 88 -9.41 7.10 -0.78
CA LYS A 88 -8.34 6.61 -1.64
C LYS A 88 -7.11 6.29 -0.79
N VAL A 89 -6.53 5.12 -0.99
CA VAL A 89 -5.45 4.64 -0.12
C VAL A 89 -4.08 4.63 -0.79
N LEU A 90 -4.00 4.79 -2.13
CA LEU A 90 -2.74 4.77 -2.88
C LEU A 90 -2.59 5.91 -3.88
N SER A 91 -3.60 6.74 -4.08
CA SER A 91 -3.55 7.78 -5.13
C SER A 91 -3.07 9.14 -4.61
N GLN A 92 -2.85 9.27 -3.31
CA GLN A 92 -2.35 10.50 -2.69
C GLN A 92 -1.73 10.19 -1.33
N ASP A 93 -0.85 11.07 -0.88
CA ASP A 93 -0.33 11.01 0.49
C ASP A 93 -1.45 11.43 1.44
N ASN A 94 -1.62 10.67 2.52
CA ASN A 94 -2.66 10.96 3.51
C ASN A 94 -2.28 10.33 4.85
N GLN A 95 -2.21 11.13 5.89
CA GLN A 95 -2.00 10.64 7.25
C GLN A 95 -3.34 10.57 7.95
N MET A 96 -3.77 9.35 8.31
CA MET A 96 -5.03 9.12 9.01
C MET A 96 -4.75 8.80 10.48
N LYS A 97 -5.21 9.65 11.37
CA LYS A 97 -5.14 9.40 12.82
C LYS A 97 -6.38 8.62 13.24
N ILE A 98 -6.16 7.46 13.81
CA ILE A 98 -7.22 6.58 14.28
C ILE A 98 -7.22 6.59 15.80
N GLN A 99 -8.33 7.03 16.39
CA GLN A 99 -8.49 7.05 17.84
C GLN A 99 -8.69 5.62 18.35
N VAL A 100 -7.75 5.13 19.15
CA VAL A 100 -7.73 3.75 19.63
C VAL A 100 -7.85 3.64 21.15
N GLY A 101 -8.19 4.73 21.81
CA GLY A 101 -8.41 4.76 23.25
C GLY A 101 -9.50 5.76 23.60
N ALA A 102 -9.87 5.82 24.88
CA ALA A 102 -10.94 6.69 25.34
C ALA A 102 -10.49 8.14 25.58
N ASN A 103 -9.18 8.39 25.59
CA ASN A 103 -8.61 9.67 25.97
C ASN A 103 -7.93 10.35 24.80
N ASP A 104 -7.81 11.67 24.85
CA ASP A 104 -7.11 12.45 23.86
C ASP A 104 -5.67 11.97 23.69
N GLY A 105 -5.19 11.95 22.45
CA GLY A 105 -3.84 11.56 22.14
C GLY A 105 -3.61 10.05 22.00
N GLU A 106 -4.60 9.24 22.34
CA GLU A 106 -4.52 7.78 22.17
C GLU A 106 -4.86 7.41 20.74
N THR A 107 -3.92 7.69 19.83
CA THR A 107 -4.12 7.48 18.39
C THR A 107 -3.02 6.62 17.80
N ILE A 108 -3.34 5.95 16.69
CA ILE A 108 -2.37 5.33 15.78
C ILE A 108 -2.52 6.03 14.44
N THR A 109 -1.42 6.43 13.84
CA THR A 109 -1.43 7.09 12.53
C THR A 109 -1.14 6.06 11.44
N ILE A 110 -2.04 6.00 10.44
CA ILE A 110 -1.78 5.26 9.20
C ILE A 110 -1.21 6.26 8.22
N ASP A 111 0.03 6.03 7.80
CA ASP A 111 0.71 6.88 6.84
C ASP A 111 0.52 6.30 5.43
N LEU A 112 -0.53 6.76 4.73
CA LEU A 112 -0.82 6.34 3.37
C LEU A 112 0.02 7.16 2.40
N GLN A 113 0.67 6.47 1.46
CA GLN A 113 1.57 7.09 0.49
C GLN A 113 1.04 6.90 -0.92
N LYS A 114 1.28 7.88 -1.76
CA LYS A 114 1.00 7.76 -3.19
C LYS A 114 1.95 6.74 -3.81
N ILE A 115 1.38 5.67 -4.34
CA ILE A 115 2.11 4.59 -5.02
C ILE A 115 1.50 4.40 -6.40
N ASP A 116 2.14 4.97 -7.41
CA ASP A 116 1.77 4.83 -8.81
C ASP A 116 3.07 4.77 -9.65
N VAL A 117 2.93 4.63 -10.95
CA VAL A 117 4.07 4.52 -11.87
C VAL A 117 5.01 5.71 -11.71
N LYS A 118 4.46 6.92 -11.62
CA LYS A 118 5.27 8.14 -11.50
C LYS A 118 6.01 8.20 -10.16
N SER A 119 5.32 7.93 -9.06
CA SER A 119 5.94 7.96 -7.71
C SER A 119 6.98 6.86 -7.54
N LEU A 120 6.85 5.75 -8.28
CA LEU A 120 7.82 4.66 -8.28
C LEU A 120 9.02 4.93 -9.20
N GLY A 121 9.04 6.07 -9.89
CA GLY A 121 10.15 6.41 -10.78
C GLY A 121 10.14 5.65 -12.10
N LEU A 122 9.00 5.12 -12.52
CA LEU A 122 8.86 4.30 -13.72
C LEU A 122 8.16 5.03 -14.87
N ASP A 123 7.97 6.34 -14.71
CA ASP A 123 7.39 7.17 -15.76
C ASP A 123 8.30 7.15 -16.99
N GLY A 124 7.74 6.82 -18.14
CA GLY A 124 8.51 6.72 -19.39
C GLY A 124 9.43 5.50 -19.47
N PHE A 125 9.26 4.51 -18.59
CA PHE A 125 10.07 3.30 -18.61
C PHE A 125 9.98 2.58 -19.95
N ASN A 126 11.13 2.31 -20.57
CA ASN A 126 11.18 1.74 -21.92
C ASN A 126 12.44 0.90 -22.10
N VAL A 127 12.27 -0.37 -22.47
CA VAL A 127 13.37 -1.31 -22.76
C VAL A 127 13.61 -1.45 -24.27
N ASN A 128 12.75 -0.85 -25.10
CA ASN A 128 12.88 -0.84 -26.54
C ASN A 128 13.45 0.51 -26.98
N GLY A 129 14.64 0.51 -27.53
CA GLY A 129 15.30 1.74 -27.95
C GLY A 129 16.24 2.37 -26.93
N GLY A 130 16.44 1.75 -25.78
CA GLY A 130 17.45 2.16 -24.80
C GLY A 130 17.20 3.47 -24.08
N SER A 131 15.95 3.95 -24.00
CA SER A 131 15.63 5.21 -23.34
C SER A 131 15.74 5.15 -21.82
N THR A 132 15.63 3.95 -21.22
CA THR A 132 15.85 3.75 -19.79
C THR A 132 17.26 3.19 -19.57
N ALA A 133 18.10 3.96 -18.87
CA ALA A 133 19.53 3.64 -18.74
C ALA A 133 19.79 2.35 -17.95
N ASN A 134 19.08 2.16 -16.85
CA ASN A 134 19.28 1.02 -15.94
C ASN A 134 17.92 0.42 -15.55
N PRO A 135 17.25 -0.29 -16.48
CA PRO A 135 15.87 -0.74 -16.24
C PRO A 135 15.73 -1.66 -15.04
N LEU A 136 16.64 -2.60 -14.83
CA LEU A 136 16.56 -3.53 -13.70
C LEU A 136 16.74 -2.80 -12.37
N ALA A 137 17.67 -1.84 -12.30
CA ALA A 137 17.86 -1.05 -11.08
C ALA A 137 16.63 -0.19 -10.77
N SER A 138 15.99 0.37 -11.78
CA SER A 138 14.75 1.15 -11.62
C SER A 138 13.61 0.30 -11.07
N ILE A 139 13.45 -0.92 -11.60
CA ILE A 139 12.43 -1.85 -11.13
C ILE A 139 12.75 -2.32 -9.70
N ASP A 140 13.99 -2.64 -9.40
CA ASP A 140 14.40 -3.09 -8.08
C ASP A 140 14.16 -2.01 -7.02
N SER A 141 14.41 -0.75 -7.35
CA SER A 141 14.08 0.39 -6.49
C SER A 141 12.58 0.52 -6.25
N ALA A 142 11.77 0.33 -7.29
CA ALA A 142 10.31 0.35 -7.17
C ALA A 142 9.80 -0.78 -6.28
N LEU A 143 10.32 -1.99 -6.46
CA LEU A 143 9.99 -3.15 -5.63
C LEU A 143 10.34 -2.91 -4.17
N SER A 144 11.52 -2.34 -3.90
CA SER A 144 11.94 -2.01 -2.53
C SER A 144 11.00 -1.00 -1.87
N LYS A 145 10.56 0.00 -2.61
CA LYS A 145 9.61 1.00 -2.09
C LYS A 145 8.28 0.38 -1.74
N VAL A 146 7.74 -0.47 -2.61
CA VAL A 146 6.48 -1.19 -2.35
C VAL A 146 6.62 -2.09 -1.13
N ASP A 147 7.72 -2.85 -1.02
CA ASP A 147 7.96 -3.73 0.10
C ASP A 147 8.07 -2.97 1.42
N ALA A 148 8.70 -1.81 1.42
CA ALA A 148 8.81 -0.96 2.61
C ALA A 148 7.43 -0.49 3.10
N VAL A 149 6.56 -0.10 2.18
CA VAL A 149 5.19 0.33 2.54
C VAL A 149 4.39 -0.87 3.06
N ARG A 150 4.49 -2.03 2.42
CA ARG A 150 3.82 -3.25 2.88
C ARG A 150 4.25 -3.64 4.30
N SER A 151 5.55 -3.57 4.56
CA SER A 151 6.11 -3.86 5.88
C SER A 151 5.59 -2.89 6.94
N SER A 152 5.53 -1.60 6.62
CA SER A 152 4.98 -0.57 7.49
C SER A 152 3.50 -0.83 7.80
N LEU A 153 2.71 -1.23 6.81
CA LEU A 153 1.29 -1.55 7.00
C LEU A 153 1.11 -2.80 7.87
N GLY A 154 1.99 -3.79 7.73
CA GLY A 154 1.98 -4.97 8.60
C GLY A 154 2.25 -4.61 10.07
N ALA A 155 3.22 -3.74 10.31
CA ALA A 155 3.54 -3.25 11.64
C ALA A 155 2.37 -2.46 12.25
N ILE A 156 1.70 -1.64 11.45
CA ILE A 156 0.52 -0.88 11.87
C ILE A 156 -0.62 -1.82 12.25
N GLN A 157 -0.87 -2.88 11.49
CA GLN A 157 -1.87 -3.88 11.81
C GLN A 157 -1.61 -4.54 13.18
N ASN A 158 -0.35 -4.88 13.46
CA ASN A 158 0.03 -5.43 14.75
C ASN A 158 -0.21 -4.44 15.89
N ARG A 159 0.04 -3.16 15.66
CA ARG A 159 -0.24 -2.11 16.66
C ARG A 159 -1.75 -2.00 16.94
N PHE A 160 -2.58 -2.07 15.91
CA PHE A 160 -4.04 -2.06 16.07
C PHE A 160 -4.51 -3.31 16.84
N ASP A 161 -3.98 -4.49 16.52
CA ASP A 161 -4.31 -5.72 17.24
C ASP A 161 -3.96 -5.60 18.72
N SER A 162 -2.78 -5.06 19.03
CA SER A 162 -2.36 -4.83 20.43
C SER A 162 -3.29 -3.84 21.13
N ALA A 163 -3.70 -2.78 20.43
CA ALA A 163 -4.64 -1.80 20.98
C ALA A 163 -5.98 -2.43 21.30
N ILE A 164 -6.51 -3.28 20.42
CA ILE A 164 -7.78 -4.00 20.64
C ILE A 164 -7.65 -4.90 21.86
N THR A 165 -6.57 -5.66 21.98
CA THR A 165 -6.30 -6.54 23.13
C THR A 165 -6.27 -5.74 24.43
N ASN A 166 -5.58 -4.60 24.44
CA ASN A 166 -5.51 -3.74 25.63
C ASN A 166 -6.88 -3.17 26.00
N LEU A 167 -7.69 -2.78 25.01
CA LEU A 167 -9.06 -2.31 25.26
C LEU A 167 -9.92 -3.41 25.89
N GLY A 168 -9.82 -4.64 25.42
CA GLY A 168 -10.52 -5.77 25.99
C GLY A 168 -10.13 -6.01 27.45
N ASN A 169 -8.84 -5.94 27.74
CA ASN A 169 -8.33 -6.09 29.12
C ASN A 169 -8.81 -4.95 30.03
N THR A 170 -8.92 -3.74 29.48
CA THR A 170 -9.39 -2.57 30.25
C THR A 170 -10.89 -2.69 30.58
N VAL A 171 -11.71 -3.23 29.67
CA VAL A 171 -13.16 -3.36 29.85
C VAL A 171 -13.47 -4.45 30.85
N THR A 172 -12.73 -5.55 30.87
CA THR A 172 -12.94 -6.66 31.79
C THR A 172 -12.36 -6.37 33.16
#